data_4427b5cd4b9b0eb81abada4a8d4c1117
#
_entry.id   4427b5cd4b9b0eb81abada4a8d4c1117
#
_cell.length_a   1.000
_cell.length_b   1.000
_cell.length_c   1.000
_cell.angle_alpha   90.00
_cell.angle_beta   90.00
_cell.angle_gamma   90.00
#
_symmetry.space_group_name_H-M   'P 1'
#
loop_
_entity.id
_entity.type
_entity.pdbx_description
1 polymer ?
#
loop_
_entity_poly.entity_id
_entity_poly.type
_entity_poly.pdbx_seq_one_letter_code
_entity_poly.pdbx_strand_id
1 'polypeptide(L)'
;MTRFKDKVVIVTGSGSGIGAGTARRFLQEGASVVLNGRREEKLHQTIAGFDAAQSLIHPGDVSDENYVKRLVEDTIAKFGKLDVLVNNAGIATFGPFAQTTTEQWRKLMGTDLDAVYFATREALPHLLKTKGSIINLSSVSGLGGDWGLSAYNAAKGAITNFTRALALEYGSRGVRINAVAPSLTSSEATADLEKSEAVMTAFADRLPIGRAATPAEIAGVIAFLASEDAAFINGVVLPVDGGVSASNGQPNFLSLLGQG
;
A
#
# COMPACT_ATOMS: atom_id res chain seq x y z
N MET A 1 19.77 1.52 -11.58
CA MET A 1 18.72 1.52 -12.63
C MET A 1 17.87 2.76 -12.46
N THR A 2 17.50 3.44 -13.53
CA THR A 2 16.76 4.72 -13.48
C THR A 2 15.39 4.60 -14.16
N ARG A 3 14.63 3.53 -13.79
CA ARG A 3 13.30 3.25 -14.41
C ARG A 3 12.31 4.40 -14.25
N PHE A 4 12.45 5.18 -13.18
CA PHE A 4 11.55 6.29 -12.87
C PHE A 4 12.20 7.66 -13.01
N LYS A 5 13.30 7.74 -13.80
CA LYS A 5 13.89 9.04 -14.13
C LYS A 5 12.82 9.96 -14.73
N ASP A 6 12.78 11.19 -14.24
CA ASP A 6 11.81 12.21 -14.65
C ASP A 6 10.33 11.87 -14.33
N LYS A 7 10.06 10.84 -13.52
CA LYS A 7 8.70 10.52 -13.03
C LYS A 7 8.45 11.16 -11.66
N VAL A 8 7.21 11.57 -11.42
CA VAL A 8 6.74 12.14 -10.15
C VAL A 8 5.78 11.17 -9.50
N VAL A 9 6.05 10.83 -8.24
CA VAL A 9 5.34 9.80 -7.48
C VAL A 9 4.83 10.37 -6.16
N ILE A 10 3.55 10.19 -5.86
CA ILE A 10 3.01 10.40 -4.50
C ILE A 10 2.95 9.05 -3.79
N VAL A 11 3.47 8.97 -2.55
CA VAL A 11 3.33 7.81 -1.67
C VAL A 11 2.68 8.23 -0.36
N THR A 12 1.44 7.80 -0.13
CA THR A 12 0.75 8.07 1.14
C THR A 12 1.23 7.11 2.23
N GLY A 13 1.31 7.58 3.49
CA GLY A 13 1.79 6.77 4.61
C GLY A 13 3.27 6.39 4.51
N SER A 14 4.11 7.24 3.92
CA SER A 14 5.51 6.94 3.59
C SER A 14 6.51 7.16 4.74
N GLY A 15 6.05 7.38 5.97
CA GLY A 15 6.92 7.56 7.13
C GLY A 15 7.43 6.26 7.78
N SER A 16 6.90 5.09 7.43
CA SER A 16 7.32 3.79 7.99
C SER A 16 6.90 2.62 7.10
N GLY A 17 7.35 1.41 7.41
CA GLY A 17 6.92 0.16 6.79
C GLY A 17 6.97 0.16 5.26
N ILE A 18 5.94 -0.40 4.64
CA ILE A 18 5.83 -0.52 3.19
C ILE A 18 5.94 0.84 2.49
N GLY A 19 5.28 1.88 3.04
CA GLY A 19 5.30 3.21 2.44
C GLY A 19 6.71 3.82 2.40
N ALA A 20 7.46 3.72 3.49
CA ALA A 20 8.86 4.18 3.53
C ALA A 20 9.74 3.38 2.57
N GLY A 21 9.62 2.05 2.55
CA GLY A 21 10.31 1.19 1.60
C GLY A 21 9.99 1.56 0.15
N THR A 22 8.73 1.86 -0.14
CA THR A 22 8.24 2.27 -1.47
C THR A 22 8.81 3.62 -1.88
N ALA A 23 8.75 4.62 -1.01
CA ALA A 23 9.31 5.95 -1.29
C ALA A 23 10.82 5.87 -1.58
N ARG A 24 11.57 5.14 -0.74
CA ARG A 24 13.01 4.90 -0.97
C ARG A 24 13.26 4.19 -2.29
N ARG A 25 12.48 3.18 -2.63
CA ARG A 25 12.63 2.45 -3.89
C ARG A 25 12.45 3.37 -5.10
N PHE A 26 11.43 4.22 -5.13
CA PHE A 26 11.24 5.17 -6.23
C PHE A 26 12.36 6.20 -6.31
N LEU A 27 12.85 6.74 -5.16
CA LEU A 27 14.00 7.64 -5.12
C LEU A 27 15.26 6.97 -5.67
N GLN A 28 15.56 5.72 -5.27
CA GLN A 28 16.69 4.93 -5.76
C GLN A 28 16.63 4.70 -7.28
N GLU A 29 15.43 4.65 -7.84
CA GLU A 29 15.21 4.46 -9.27
C GLU A 29 15.01 5.78 -10.04
N GLY A 30 15.31 6.92 -9.41
CA GLY A 30 15.42 8.23 -10.05
C GLY A 30 14.15 9.07 -10.11
N ALA A 31 13.08 8.67 -9.40
CA ALA A 31 11.86 9.45 -9.32
C ALA A 31 12.00 10.69 -8.45
N SER A 32 11.17 11.70 -8.71
CA SER A 32 10.80 12.70 -7.71
C SER A 32 9.64 12.16 -6.86
N VAL A 33 9.77 12.19 -5.53
CA VAL A 33 8.79 11.56 -4.63
C VAL A 33 8.21 12.55 -3.66
N VAL A 34 6.87 12.56 -3.58
CA VAL A 34 6.13 13.29 -2.54
C VAL A 34 5.80 12.30 -1.42
N LEU A 35 6.31 12.61 -0.24
CA LEU A 35 6.15 11.80 0.95
C LEU A 35 5.06 12.37 1.85
N ASN A 36 4.03 11.58 2.10
CA ASN A 36 2.97 11.93 3.03
C ASN A 36 2.97 11.02 4.25
N GLY A 37 2.62 11.60 5.39
CA GLY A 37 2.42 10.91 6.66
C GLY A 37 2.21 11.93 7.78
N ARG A 38 1.64 11.52 8.91
CA ARG A 38 1.31 12.43 10.02
C ARG A 38 2.53 12.89 10.83
N ARG A 39 3.62 12.08 10.83
CA ARG A 39 4.84 12.35 11.61
C ARG A 39 5.94 12.83 10.68
N GLU A 40 6.19 14.13 10.68
CA GLU A 40 7.13 14.77 9.77
C GLU A 40 8.57 14.25 9.94
N GLU A 41 8.99 14.02 11.18
CA GLU A 41 10.32 13.49 11.49
C GLU A 41 10.57 12.10 10.86
N LYS A 42 9.52 11.29 10.70
CA LYS A 42 9.60 9.97 10.03
C LYS A 42 9.75 10.12 8.52
N LEU A 43 9.14 11.14 7.93
CA LEU A 43 9.29 11.44 6.51
C LEU A 43 10.73 11.88 6.21
N HIS A 44 11.31 12.72 7.07
CA HIS A 44 12.71 13.10 6.98
C HIS A 44 13.65 11.88 7.10
N GLN A 45 13.39 10.97 8.03
CA GLN A 45 14.15 9.71 8.15
C GLN A 45 14.06 8.86 6.88
N THR A 46 12.90 8.84 6.23
CA THR A 46 12.69 8.07 4.99
C THR A 46 13.57 8.58 3.85
N ILE A 47 13.76 9.88 3.71
CA ILE A 47 14.57 10.46 2.62
C ILE A 47 16.05 10.63 2.98
N ALA A 48 16.46 10.27 4.20
CA ALA A 48 17.87 10.42 4.61
C ALA A 48 18.81 9.71 3.63
N GLY A 49 19.78 10.46 3.10
CA GLY A 49 20.75 10.00 2.10
C GLY A 49 20.32 10.17 0.64
N PHE A 50 19.15 10.77 0.38
CA PHE A 50 18.73 11.15 -0.97
C PHE A 50 18.82 12.67 -1.17
N ASP A 51 18.86 13.10 -2.44
CA ASP A 51 18.83 14.52 -2.80
C ASP A 51 17.46 15.13 -2.41
N ALA A 52 17.50 16.17 -1.59
CA ALA A 52 16.31 16.88 -1.17
C ALA A 52 15.52 17.52 -2.35
N ALA A 53 16.19 17.82 -3.47
CA ALA A 53 15.54 18.34 -4.67
C ALA A 53 14.58 17.33 -5.31
N GLN A 54 14.82 16.02 -5.11
CA GLN A 54 13.98 14.94 -5.61
C GLN A 54 12.81 14.58 -4.68
N SER A 55 12.61 15.31 -3.59
CA SER A 55 11.56 14.98 -2.63
C SER A 55 10.74 16.19 -2.21
N LEU A 56 9.46 15.96 -1.89
CA LEU A 56 8.58 16.90 -1.19
C LEU A 56 8.04 16.20 0.06
N ILE A 57 8.41 16.70 1.22
CA ILE A 57 7.83 16.27 2.49
C ILE A 57 6.52 17.04 2.69
N HIS A 58 5.42 16.31 2.82
CA HIS A 58 4.08 16.87 2.96
C HIS A 58 3.37 16.20 4.14
N PRO A 59 3.56 16.68 5.37
CA PRO A 59 2.96 16.10 6.56
C PRO A 59 1.46 16.39 6.63
N GLY A 60 0.66 15.39 7.02
CA GLY A 60 -0.78 15.55 7.22
C GLY A 60 -1.57 14.26 7.19
N ASP A 61 -2.87 14.36 7.42
CA ASP A 61 -3.80 13.24 7.50
C ASP A 61 -4.59 13.08 6.19
N VAL A 62 -4.43 11.93 5.55
CA VAL A 62 -5.11 11.61 4.29
C VAL A 62 -6.62 11.36 4.45
N SER A 63 -7.13 11.23 5.67
CA SER A 63 -8.58 11.18 5.93
C SER A 63 -9.26 12.55 5.82
N ASP A 64 -8.48 13.64 5.73
CA ASP A 64 -8.98 15.00 5.43
C ASP A 64 -8.94 15.24 3.92
N GLU A 65 -10.12 15.33 3.31
CA GLU A 65 -10.28 15.59 1.88
C GLU A 65 -9.60 16.89 1.42
N ASN A 66 -9.71 17.98 2.20
CA ASN A 66 -9.07 19.23 1.86
C ASN A 66 -7.54 19.16 1.93
N TYR A 67 -7.02 18.37 2.87
CA TYR A 67 -5.61 18.10 2.94
C TYR A 67 -5.13 17.34 1.68
N VAL A 68 -5.83 16.30 1.27
CA VAL A 68 -5.48 15.48 0.09
C VAL A 68 -5.50 16.34 -1.18
N LYS A 69 -6.47 17.23 -1.32
CA LYS A 69 -6.51 18.20 -2.43
C LYS A 69 -5.23 19.04 -2.47
N ARG A 70 -4.83 19.64 -1.33
CA ARG A 70 -3.57 20.42 -1.25
C ARG A 70 -2.33 19.57 -1.56
N LEU A 71 -2.28 18.34 -1.09
CA LEU A 71 -1.17 17.41 -1.38
C LEU A 71 -0.94 17.26 -2.89
N VAL A 72 -2.02 17.08 -3.66
CA VAL A 72 -1.93 16.98 -5.13
C VAL A 72 -1.60 18.32 -5.76
N GLU A 73 -2.24 19.40 -5.35
CA GLU A 73 -1.97 20.76 -5.86
C GLU A 73 -0.49 21.14 -5.67
N ASP A 74 0.07 20.95 -4.48
CA ASP A 74 1.46 21.24 -4.15
C ASP A 74 2.45 20.34 -4.91
N THR A 75 2.06 19.08 -5.16
CA THR A 75 2.82 18.18 -6.04
C THR A 75 2.94 18.77 -7.44
N ILE A 76 1.83 19.20 -8.01
CA ILE A 76 1.81 19.79 -9.35
C ILE A 76 2.54 21.14 -9.37
N ALA A 77 2.38 21.97 -8.34
CA ALA A 77 3.08 23.24 -8.24
C ALA A 77 4.61 23.05 -8.21
N LYS A 78 5.10 22.03 -7.49
CA LYS A 78 6.54 21.76 -7.37
C LYS A 78 7.15 21.06 -8.58
N PHE A 79 6.48 20.04 -9.11
CA PHE A 79 7.05 19.14 -10.11
C PHE A 79 6.39 19.23 -11.50
N GLY A 80 5.32 19.99 -11.65
CA GLY A 80 4.62 20.21 -12.92
C GLY A 80 3.73 19.07 -13.41
N LYS A 81 3.80 17.88 -12.79
CA LYS A 81 3.06 16.69 -13.21
C LYS A 81 2.91 15.66 -12.09
N LEU A 82 2.13 14.61 -12.36
CA LEU A 82 2.04 13.41 -11.54
C LEU A 82 2.01 12.17 -12.46
N ASP A 83 2.90 11.21 -12.24
CA ASP A 83 2.99 9.98 -13.03
C ASP A 83 2.50 8.75 -12.26
N VAL A 84 2.68 8.70 -10.93
CA VAL A 84 2.29 7.54 -10.11
C VAL A 84 1.66 8.00 -8.80
N LEU A 85 0.54 7.38 -8.43
CA LEU A 85 -0.04 7.48 -7.10
C LEU A 85 0.05 6.11 -6.41
N VAL A 86 0.66 6.07 -5.21
CA VAL A 86 0.65 4.89 -4.32
C VAL A 86 -0.22 5.18 -3.10
N ASN A 87 -1.40 4.60 -3.06
CA ASN A 87 -2.32 4.64 -1.93
C ASN A 87 -1.91 3.58 -0.91
N ASN A 88 -0.99 3.94 0.00
CA ASN A 88 -0.44 3.02 0.98
C ASN A 88 -0.89 3.30 2.43
N ALA A 89 -1.27 4.53 2.77
CA ALA A 89 -1.73 4.86 4.12
C ALA A 89 -2.85 3.91 4.58
N GLY A 90 -2.76 3.44 5.81
CA GLY A 90 -3.75 2.55 6.39
C GLY A 90 -3.48 2.26 7.86
N ILE A 91 -4.51 1.76 8.55
CA ILE A 91 -4.47 1.30 9.93
C ILE A 91 -5.22 -0.03 10.05
N ALA A 92 -4.94 -0.78 11.11
CA ALA A 92 -5.71 -1.98 11.44
C ALA A 92 -6.28 -1.87 12.86
N THR A 93 -7.45 -2.47 13.07
CA THR A 93 -8.08 -2.58 14.40
C THR A 93 -8.42 -4.04 14.62
N PHE A 94 -7.90 -4.60 15.70
CA PHE A 94 -8.14 -5.99 16.10
C PHE A 94 -9.19 -6.07 17.19
N GLY A 95 -10.03 -7.09 17.14
CA GLY A 95 -10.99 -7.42 18.18
C GLY A 95 -12.27 -8.07 17.67
N PRO A 96 -13.11 -8.60 18.56
CA PRO A 96 -14.42 -9.13 18.20
C PRO A 96 -15.29 -8.03 17.58
N PHE A 97 -15.96 -8.32 16.48
CA PHE A 97 -16.76 -7.32 15.74
C PHE A 97 -17.82 -6.65 16.61
N ALA A 98 -18.49 -7.41 17.50
CA ALA A 98 -19.51 -6.87 18.42
C ALA A 98 -18.97 -5.80 19.39
N GLN A 99 -17.64 -5.70 19.56
CA GLN A 99 -16.99 -4.69 20.40
C GLN A 99 -16.41 -3.52 19.58
N THR A 100 -16.47 -3.58 18.25
CA THR A 100 -16.01 -2.50 17.39
C THR A 100 -16.93 -1.30 17.53
N THR A 101 -16.40 -0.19 18.03
CA THR A 101 -17.18 1.05 18.16
C THR A 101 -17.38 1.72 16.82
N THR A 102 -18.44 2.54 16.70
CA THR A 102 -18.67 3.37 15.51
C THR A 102 -17.50 4.32 15.24
N GLU A 103 -16.83 4.80 16.26
CA GLU A 103 -15.65 5.66 16.14
C GLU A 103 -14.47 4.90 15.52
N GLN A 104 -14.18 3.69 16.02
CA GLN A 104 -13.14 2.83 15.44
C GLN A 104 -13.43 2.50 13.97
N TRP A 105 -14.68 2.14 13.66
CA TRP A 105 -15.13 1.89 12.30
C TRP A 105 -14.90 3.10 11.40
N ARG A 106 -15.39 4.29 11.79
CA ARG A 106 -15.26 5.51 11.00
C ARG A 106 -13.80 5.92 10.79
N LYS A 107 -12.98 5.81 11.84
CA LYS A 107 -11.55 6.11 11.77
C LYS A 107 -10.84 5.19 10.78
N LEU A 108 -11.14 3.88 10.83
CA LEU A 108 -10.56 2.91 9.91
C LEU A 108 -11.03 3.18 8.47
N MET A 109 -12.33 3.32 8.25
CA MET A 109 -12.86 3.61 6.91
C MET A 109 -12.33 4.93 6.35
N GLY A 110 -12.24 5.98 7.14
CA GLY A 110 -11.68 7.27 6.74
C GLY A 110 -10.22 7.15 6.29
N THR A 111 -9.40 6.39 7.02
CA THR A 111 -7.98 6.24 6.70
C THR A 111 -7.72 5.25 5.56
N ASP A 112 -8.43 4.11 5.54
CA ASP A 112 -8.12 3.01 4.63
C ASP A 112 -8.92 3.05 3.33
N LEU A 113 -10.12 3.64 3.32
CA LEU A 113 -10.99 3.66 2.15
C LEU A 113 -11.25 5.09 1.62
N ASP A 114 -11.74 6.01 2.46
CA ASP A 114 -12.06 7.37 2.00
C ASP A 114 -10.81 8.10 1.52
N ALA A 115 -9.66 7.91 2.19
CA ALA A 115 -8.38 8.46 1.77
C ALA A 115 -7.97 7.98 0.36
N VAL A 116 -8.21 6.71 0.04
CA VAL A 116 -7.93 6.16 -1.31
C VAL A 116 -8.84 6.80 -2.35
N TYR A 117 -10.13 6.99 -2.00
CA TYR A 117 -11.08 7.69 -2.86
C TYR A 117 -10.64 9.15 -3.10
N PHE A 118 -10.34 9.92 -2.04
CA PHE A 118 -9.92 11.31 -2.17
C PHE A 118 -8.65 11.45 -3.02
N ALA A 119 -7.60 10.69 -2.70
CA ALA A 119 -6.33 10.76 -3.42
C ALA A 119 -6.47 10.35 -4.88
N THR A 120 -7.23 9.30 -5.16
CA THR A 120 -7.48 8.84 -6.52
C THR A 120 -8.23 9.89 -7.33
N ARG A 121 -9.32 10.47 -6.78
CA ARG A 121 -10.13 11.48 -7.46
C ARG A 121 -9.31 12.72 -7.81
N GLU A 122 -8.52 13.23 -6.87
CA GLU A 122 -7.69 14.42 -7.09
C GLU A 122 -6.51 14.15 -8.05
N ALA A 123 -5.91 12.95 -8.00
CA ALA A 123 -4.79 12.58 -8.85
C ALA A 123 -5.18 12.28 -10.30
N LEU A 124 -6.37 11.70 -10.55
CA LEU A 124 -6.80 11.22 -11.86
C LEU A 124 -6.69 12.24 -13.00
N PRO A 125 -7.09 13.51 -12.86
CA PRO A 125 -6.94 14.50 -13.92
C PRO A 125 -5.49 14.70 -14.39
N HIS A 126 -4.52 14.50 -13.49
CA HIS A 126 -3.09 14.63 -13.76
C HIS A 126 -2.51 13.34 -14.33
N LEU A 127 -2.91 12.18 -13.80
CA LEU A 127 -2.50 10.86 -14.29
C LEU A 127 -3.01 10.60 -15.72
N LEU A 128 -4.17 11.12 -16.10
CA LEU A 128 -4.68 11.07 -17.46
C LEU A 128 -3.79 11.82 -18.46
N LYS A 129 -3.16 12.93 -18.06
CA LYS A 129 -2.23 13.69 -18.92
C LYS A 129 -0.91 12.93 -19.14
N THR A 130 -0.44 12.23 -18.12
CA THR A 130 0.84 11.50 -18.16
C THR A 130 0.70 10.05 -18.59
N LYS A 131 -0.54 9.54 -18.75
CA LYS A 131 -0.86 8.11 -18.90
C LYS A 131 -0.22 7.28 -17.79
N GLY A 132 -0.38 7.77 -16.57
CA GLY A 132 0.29 7.26 -15.39
C GLY A 132 -0.34 6.01 -14.80
N SER A 133 -0.01 5.73 -13.53
CA SER A 133 -0.55 4.56 -12.84
C SER A 133 -0.94 4.83 -11.38
N ILE A 134 -1.86 4.02 -10.87
CA ILE A 134 -2.27 3.97 -9.47
C ILE A 134 -1.97 2.58 -8.93
N ILE A 135 -1.29 2.52 -7.78
CA ILE A 135 -1.06 1.27 -7.05
C ILE A 135 -1.71 1.39 -5.67
N ASN A 136 -2.71 0.56 -5.42
CA ASN A 136 -3.43 0.52 -4.16
C ASN A 136 -2.85 -0.56 -3.24
N LEU A 137 -2.68 -0.25 -1.95
CA LEU A 137 -2.36 -1.24 -0.92
C LEU A 137 -3.65 -1.88 -0.40
N SER A 138 -3.99 -3.05 -0.96
CA SER A 138 -4.96 -3.96 -0.39
C SER A 138 -4.29 -4.78 0.73
N SER A 139 -4.68 -6.01 0.91
CA SER A 139 -4.15 -7.00 1.85
C SER A 139 -4.65 -8.38 1.44
N VAL A 140 -4.08 -9.45 1.94
CA VAL A 140 -4.72 -10.77 1.93
C VAL A 140 -6.11 -10.72 2.58
N SER A 141 -6.29 -9.82 3.57
CA SER A 141 -7.57 -9.48 4.18
C SER A 141 -8.61 -8.87 3.23
N GLY A 142 -8.20 -8.37 2.08
CA GLY A 142 -9.08 -7.93 1.00
C GLY A 142 -9.42 -9.03 -0.02
N LEU A 143 -8.77 -10.19 0.09
CA LEU A 143 -8.98 -11.37 -0.76
C LEU A 143 -9.80 -12.45 -0.06
N GLY A 144 -9.69 -12.53 1.27
CA GLY A 144 -10.40 -13.47 2.13
C GLY A 144 -10.76 -12.83 3.46
N GLY A 145 -11.33 -13.62 4.37
CA GLY A 145 -11.71 -13.16 5.72
C GLY A 145 -10.67 -13.53 6.78
N ASP A 146 -10.48 -12.65 7.78
CA ASP A 146 -9.65 -12.90 8.95
C ASP A 146 -10.46 -12.83 10.24
N TRP A 147 -10.07 -13.61 11.23
CA TRP A 147 -10.63 -13.51 12.58
C TRP A 147 -10.20 -12.20 13.26
N GLY A 148 -11.17 -11.47 13.80
CA GLY A 148 -10.91 -10.25 14.58
C GLY A 148 -10.53 -9.03 13.75
N LEU A 149 -10.64 -9.07 12.42
CA LEU A 149 -10.29 -7.98 11.50
C LEU A 149 -11.47 -7.54 10.61
N SER A 150 -12.72 -7.77 11.00
CA SER A 150 -13.89 -7.60 10.14
C SER A 150 -13.99 -6.21 9.51
N ALA A 151 -13.71 -5.12 10.25
CA ALA A 151 -13.72 -3.77 9.72
C ALA A 151 -12.59 -3.55 8.69
N TYR A 152 -11.40 -4.09 8.98
CA TYR A 152 -10.24 -4.03 8.06
C TYR A 152 -10.50 -4.83 6.78
N ASN A 153 -11.06 -6.05 6.90
CA ASN A 153 -11.50 -6.85 5.75
C ASN A 153 -12.50 -6.08 4.87
N ALA A 154 -13.46 -5.37 5.47
CA ALA A 154 -14.42 -4.58 4.74
C ALA A 154 -13.74 -3.46 3.92
N ALA A 155 -12.80 -2.70 4.54
CA ALA A 155 -12.06 -1.65 3.86
C ALA A 155 -11.16 -2.21 2.75
N LYS A 156 -10.38 -3.25 3.02
CA LYS A 156 -9.46 -3.84 2.03
C LYS A 156 -10.18 -4.59 0.93
N GLY A 157 -11.33 -5.22 1.22
CA GLY A 157 -12.23 -5.79 0.22
C GLY A 157 -12.82 -4.72 -0.71
N ALA A 158 -13.22 -3.57 -0.15
CA ALA A 158 -13.67 -2.43 -0.95
C ALA A 158 -12.57 -1.92 -1.89
N ILE A 159 -11.33 -1.71 -1.39
CA ILE A 159 -10.18 -1.31 -2.22
C ILE A 159 -9.92 -2.32 -3.33
N THR A 160 -9.97 -3.62 -3.01
CA THR A 160 -9.78 -4.71 -3.97
C THR A 160 -10.75 -4.59 -5.15
N ASN A 161 -12.04 -4.37 -4.90
CA ASN A 161 -13.03 -4.25 -5.97
C ASN A 161 -13.03 -2.86 -6.63
N PHE A 162 -12.75 -1.80 -5.87
CA PHE A 162 -12.59 -0.44 -6.39
C PHE A 162 -11.44 -0.36 -7.41
N THR A 163 -10.33 -1.04 -7.16
CA THR A 163 -9.20 -1.17 -8.10
C THR A 163 -9.66 -1.73 -9.45
N ARG A 164 -10.47 -2.81 -9.44
CA ARG A 164 -10.97 -3.44 -10.67
C ARG A 164 -11.93 -2.52 -11.43
N ALA A 165 -12.84 -1.86 -10.72
CA ALA A 165 -13.78 -0.93 -11.32
C ALA A 165 -13.08 0.24 -12.04
N LEU A 166 -12.15 0.90 -11.35
CA LEU A 166 -11.40 2.00 -11.92
C LEU A 166 -10.49 1.57 -13.08
N ALA A 167 -9.92 0.37 -13.02
CA ALA A 167 -9.11 -0.17 -14.12
C ALA A 167 -9.93 -0.31 -15.42
N LEU A 168 -11.22 -0.69 -15.31
CA LEU A 168 -12.14 -0.75 -16.45
C LEU A 168 -12.47 0.64 -16.97
N GLU A 169 -12.74 1.59 -16.08
CA GLU A 169 -13.15 2.95 -16.46
C GLU A 169 -12.03 3.75 -17.14
N TYR A 170 -10.77 3.57 -16.70
CA TYR A 170 -9.66 4.44 -17.10
C TYR A 170 -8.62 3.74 -17.99
N GLY A 171 -8.68 2.42 -18.16
CA GLY A 171 -7.72 1.66 -18.95
C GLY A 171 -7.62 2.12 -20.40
N SER A 172 -8.76 2.34 -21.07
CA SER A 172 -8.79 2.85 -22.47
C SER A 172 -8.26 4.29 -22.60
N ARG A 173 -8.18 5.01 -21.46
CA ARG A 173 -7.64 6.38 -21.40
C ARG A 173 -6.16 6.40 -21.05
N GLY A 174 -5.52 5.23 -20.90
CA GLY A 174 -4.09 5.06 -20.69
C GLY A 174 -3.65 5.06 -19.22
N VAL A 175 -4.56 5.10 -18.23
CA VAL A 175 -4.21 5.00 -16.81
C VAL A 175 -4.35 3.55 -16.36
N ARG A 176 -3.26 2.96 -15.83
CA ARG A 176 -3.29 1.62 -15.25
C ARG A 176 -3.55 1.70 -13.75
N ILE A 177 -4.41 0.83 -13.25
CA ILE A 177 -4.79 0.82 -11.83
C ILE A 177 -4.73 -0.62 -11.34
N ASN A 178 -3.81 -0.88 -10.40
CA ASN A 178 -3.55 -2.19 -9.84
C ASN A 178 -3.46 -2.12 -8.32
N ALA A 179 -3.50 -3.27 -7.67
CA ALA A 179 -3.28 -3.38 -6.24
C ALA A 179 -2.24 -4.47 -5.92
N VAL A 180 -1.57 -4.31 -4.79
CA VAL A 180 -0.84 -5.40 -4.12
C VAL A 180 -1.60 -5.81 -2.87
N ALA A 181 -1.55 -7.09 -2.54
CA ALA A 181 -2.18 -7.68 -1.36
C ALA A 181 -1.12 -8.38 -0.49
N PRO A 182 -0.40 -7.62 0.38
CA PRO A 182 0.57 -8.21 1.28
C PRO A 182 -0.09 -9.02 2.40
N SER A 183 0.66 -9.98 2.97
CA SER A 183 0.44 -10.58 4.28
C SER A 183 1.29 -9.86 5.33
N LEU A 184 1.71 -10.59 6.39
CA LEU A 184 2.56 -10.05 7.44
C LEU A 184 3.83 -9.43 6.85
N THR A 185 4.02 -8.14 7.08
CA THR A 185 5.19 -7.38 6.64
C THR A 185 5.76 -6.63 7.83
N SER A 186 7.08 -6.70 8.00
CA SER A 186 7.78 -6.06 9.12
C SER A 186 7.60 -4.54 9.09
N SER A 187 7.15 -4.00 10.22
CA SER A 187 6.94 -2.56 10.40
C SER A 187 6.87 -2.21 11.89
N GLU A 188 6.84 -0.92 12.23
CA GLU A 188 6.55 -0.50 13.59
C GLU A 188 5.19 -1.04 14.10
N ALA A 189 4.19 -1.16 13.22
CA ALA A 189 2.85 -1.61 13.56
C ALA A 189 2.77 -3.13 13.81
N THR A 190 3.68 -3.91 13.25
CA THR A 190 3.69 -5.39 13.37
C THR A 190 4.78 -5.90 14.32
N ALA A 191 5.64 -5.01 14.85
CA ALA A 191 6.79 -5.38 15.65
C ALA A 191 6.44 -6.22 16.89
N ASP A 192 5.30 -5.97 17.53
CA ASP A 192 4.87 -6.75 18.71
C ASP A 192 4.31 -8.12 18.32
N LEU A 193 3.71 -8.25 17.14
CA LEU A 193 3.30 -9.54 16.59
C LEU A 193 4.52 -10.40 16.28
N GLU A 194 5.56 -9.81 15.68
CA GLU A 194 6.80 -10.50 15.32
C GLU A 194 7.62 -10.97 16.52
N LYS A 195 7.49 -10.29 17.69
CA LYS A 195 8.13 -10.70 18.95
C LYS A 195 7.39 -11.83 19.67
N SER A 196 6.14 -12.09 19.34
CA SER A 196 5.33 -13.13 19.97
C SER A 196 5.61 -14.48 19.30
N GLU A 197 6.28 -15.38 20.04
CA GLU A 197 6.54 -16.76 19.58
C GLU A 197 5.26 -17.50 19.22
N ALA A 198 4.20 -17.36 20.01
CA ALA A 198 2.91 -17.98 19.73
C ALA A 198 2.30 -17.49 18.41
N VAL A 199 2.39 -16.18 18.13
CA VAL A 199 1.91 -15.61 16.88
C VAL A 199 2.74 -16.11 15.70
N MET A 200 4.07 -16.08 15.83
CA MET A 200 4.96 -16.53 14.74
C MET A 200 4.85 -18.00 14.47
N THR A 201 4.65 -18.84 15.49
CA THR A 201 4.37 -20.27 15.32
C THR A 201 3.06 -20.50 14.54
N ALA A 202 1.99 -19.76 14.88
CA ALA A 202 0.72 -19.82 14.15
C ALA A 202 0.86 -19.33 12.69
N PHE A 203 1.70 -18.33 12.45
CA PHE A 203 2.02 -17.87 11.10
C PHE A 203 2.86 -18.89 10.31
N ALA A 204 3.77 -19.63 10.95
CA ALA A 204 4.62 -20.62 10.28
C ALA A 204 3.79 -21.70 9.53
N ASP A 205 2.65 -22.11 10.09
CA ASP A 205 1.74 -23.05 9.46
C ASP A 205 0.98 -22.46 8.26
N ARG A 206 0.89 -21.15 8.16
CA ARG A 206 0.07 -20.45 7.16
C ARG A 206 0.89 -19.61 6.18
N LEU A 207 2.16 -19.43 6.43
CA LEU A 207 3.08 -18.59 5.67
C LEU A 207 4.24 -19.46 5.15
N PRO A 208 4.12 -20.08 3.97
CA PRO A 208 5.10 -21.06 3.46
C PRO A 208 6.54 -20.55 3.38
N ILE A 209 6.76 -19.24 3.17
CA ILE A 209 8.11 -18.62 3.21
C ILE A 209 8.70 -18.59 4.63
N GLY A 210 7.88 -18.76 5.69
CA GLY A 210 8.34 -18.94 7.08
C GLY A 210 8.78 -17.66 7.79
N ARG A 211 8.60 -16.46 7.20
CA ARG A 211 8.96 -15.18 7.80
C ARG A 211 8.07 -14.04 7.31
N ALA A 212 8.00 -12.95 8.07
CA ALA A 212 7.43 -11.71 7.59
C ALA A 212 8.19 -11.20 6.33
N ALA A 213 7.46 -10.54 5.43
CA ALA A 213 8.10 -9.82 4.34
C ALA A 213 8.80 -8.56 4.86
N THR A 214 9.87 -8.15 4.20
CA THR A 214 10.46 -6.83 4.42
C THR A 214 9.71 -5.76 3.60
N PRO A 215 9.69 -4.49 4.04
CA PRO A 215 9.14 -3.40 3.24
C PRO A 215 9.72 -3.31 1.83
N ALA A 216 10.99 -3.64 1.66
CA ALA A 216 11.68 -3.61 0.37
C ALA A 216 11.15 -4.66 -0.62
N GLU A 217 10.73 -5.83 -0.14
CA GLU A 217 10.15 -6.89 -0.99
C GLU A 217 8.80 -6.45 -1.56
N ILE A 218 7.95 -5.82 -0.74
CA ILE A 218 6.67 -5.28 -1.21
C ILE A 218 6.89 -4.08 -2.14
N ALA A 219 7.81 -3.17 -1.79
CA ALA A 219 8.16 -2.00 -2.60
C ALA A 219 8.66 -2.37 -3.99
N GLY A 220 9.38 -3.49 -4.12
CA GLY A 220 9.84 -4.01 -5.42
C GLY A 220 8.69 -4.33 -6.36
N VAL A 221 7.63 -4.94 -5.83
CA VAL A 221 6.43 -5.30 -6.61
C VAL A 221 5.60 -4.05 -6.94
N ILE A 222 5.47 -3.11 -6.00
CA ILE A 222 4.81 -1.82 -6.24
C ILE A 222 5.50 -1.07 -7.39
N ALA A 223 6.84 -0.98 -7.34
CA ALA A 223 7.62 -0.33 -8.39
C ALA A 223 7.48 -1.07 -9.73
N PHE A 224 7.47 -2.41 -9.75
CA PHE A 224 7.20 -3.18 -10.97
C PHE A 224 5.84 -2.85 -11.57
N LEU A 225 4.76 -2.90 -10.79
CA LEU A 225 3.41 -2.60 -11.28
C LEU A 225 3.25 -1.15 -11.76
N ALA A 226 4.03 -0.21 -11.19
CA ALA A 226 4.03 1.19 -11.61
C ALA A 226 4.84 1.43 -12.90
N SER A 227 5.75 0.53 -13.28
CA SER A 227 6.69 0.69 -14.39
C SER A 227 6.10 0.30 -15.75
N GLU A 228 6.84 0.60 -16.81
CA GLU A 228 6.54 0.17 -18.19
C GLU A 228 6.64 -1.36 -18.37
N ASP A 229 7.39 -2.06 -17.52
CA ASP A 229 7.42 -3.53 -17.52
C ASP A 229 6.04 -4.16 -17.24
N ALA A 230 5.14 -3.39 -16.62
CA ALA A 230 3.76 -3.76 -16.35
C ALA A 230 2.74 -3.11 -17.30
N ALA A 231 3.16 -2.67 -18.50
CA ALA A 231 2.31 -1.91 -19.43
C ALA A 231 1.00 -2.61 -19.80
N PHE A 232 0.96 -3.94 -19.79
CA PHE A 232 -0.26 -4.73 -20.09
C PHE A 232 -0.94 -5.32 -18.86
N ILE A 233 -0.55 -4.87 -17.64
CA ILE A 233 -1.15 -5.29 -16.38
C ILE A 233 -2.09 -4.18 -15.90
N ASN A 234 -3.40 -4.47 -15.85
CA ASN A 234 -4.42 -3.54 -15.39
C ASN A 234 -5.54 -4.28 -14.67
N GLY A 235 -5.98 -3.78 -13.51
CA GLY A 235 -7.03 -4.39 -12.68
C GLY A 235 -6.59 -5.59 -11.85
N VAL A 236 -5.29 -5.91 -11.81
CA VAL A 236 -4.80 -7.01 -10.96
C VAL A 236 -4.81 -6.61 -9.49
N VAL A 237 -5.15 -7.57 -8.65
CA VAL A 237 -4.88 -7.52 -7.20
C VAL A 237 -3.89 -8.64 -6.93
N LEU A 238 -2.61 -8.29 -6.85
CA LEU A 238 -1.50 -9.24 -6.81
C LEU A 238 -1.16 -9.61 -5.37
N PRO A 239 -1.37 -10.86 -4.93
CA PRO A 239 -0.86 -11.32 -3.65
C PRO A 239 0.67 -11.23 -3.59
N VAL A 240 1.19 -10.61 -2.53
CA VAL A 240 2.63 -10.51 -2.23
C VAL A 240 2.76 -10.96 -0.78
N ASP A 241 2.50 -12.24 -0.54
CA ASP A 241 2.03 -12.76 0.73
C ASP A 241 2.80 -13.99 1.25
N GLY A 242 3.88 -14.36 0.60
CA GLY A 242 4.69 -15.51 1.00
C GLY A 242 3.97 -16.85 0.87
N GLY A 243 2.89 -16.91 0.08
CA GLY A 243 2.10 -18.11 -0.18
C GLY A 243 0.89 -18.29 0.72
N VAL A 244 0.53 -17.32 1.56
CA VAL A 244 -0.65 -17.38 2.45
C VAL A 244 -1.92 -17.69 1.66
N SER A 245 -2.17 -16.98 0.56
CA SER A 245 -3.37 -17.15 -0.26
C SER A 245 -3.30 -18.35 -1.22
N ALA A 246 -2.17 -19.06 -1.31
CA ALA A 246 -2.06 -20.30 -2.10
C ALA A 246 -2.72 -21.51 -1.40
N SER A 247 -2.95 -21.42 -0.08
CA SER A 247 -3.61 -22.47 0.69
C SER A 247 -5.12 -22.43 0.48
N ASN A 248 -5.72 -23.62 0.36
CA ASN A 248 -7.19 -23.82 0.38
C ASN A 248 -7.76 -23.94 1.79
N GLY A 249 -6.95 -23.72 2.84
CA GLY A 249 -7.34 -23.81 4.24
C GLY A 249 -7.22 -25.21 4.87
N GLN A 250 -6.78 -26.23 4.11
CA GLN A 250 -6.51 -27.56 4.68
C GLN A 250 -5.33 -27.48 5.66
N PRO A 251 -5.29 -28.36 6.68
CA PRO A 251 -4.16 -28.48 7.59
C PRO A 251 -2.85 -28.80 6.85
N ASN A 252 -1.73 -28.36 7.41
CA ASN A 252 -0.41 -28.78 6.96
C ASN A 252 -0.13 -30.22 7.40
N PHE A 253 -0.49 -31.22 6.57
CA PHE A 253 -0.32 -32.63 6.86
C PHE A 253 1.16 -33.02 7.03
N LEU A 254 2.10 -32.36 6.34
CA LEU A 254 3.53 -32.63 6.50
C LEU A 254 4.00 -32.31 7.90
N SER A 255 3.60 -31.14 8.42
CA SER A 255 3.89 -30.72 9.80
C SER A 255 3.26 -31.68 10.82
N LEU A 256 2.00 -32.07 10.62
CA LEU A 256 1.29 -32.99 11.52
C LEU A 256 1.90 -34.41 11.55
N LEU A 257 2.52 -34.84 10.45
CA LEU A 257 3.16 -36.17 10.33
C LEU A 257 4.66 -36.13 10.69
N GLY A 258 5.19 -34.99 11.13
CA GLY A 258 6.61 -34.84 11.47
C GLY A 258 7.56 -34.98 10.27
N GLN A 259 7.08 -34.62 9.07
CA GLN A 259 7.82 -34.70 7.80
C GLN A 259 8.15 -33.32 7.21
N GLY A 260 7.89 -32.23 7.97
CA GLY A 260 8.11 -30.85 7.56
C GLY A 260 9.24 -30.17 8.33
#